data_ec30d8cce03ea29b0b62ceb930e0002a
#
_entry.id   ec30d8cce03ea29b0b62ceb930e0002a
#
_cell.length_a   1.000
_cell.length_b   1.000
_cell.length_c   1.000
_cell.angle_alpha   90.00
_cell.angle_beta   90.00
_cell.angle_gamma   90.00
#
_symmetry.space_group_name_H-M   'P 1'
#
loop_
_entity.id
_entity.type
_entity.pdbx_description
1 polymer ?
#
loop_
_entity_poly.entity_id
_entity_poly.type
_entity_poly.pdbx_seq_one_letter_code
_entity_poly.pdbx_strand_id
1 'polypeptide(L)'
;ILSHERLAIVDPASGKQPLYSPDKKIILAANGEIYNHLELREKLSGKYTFTTQSDCEIILALYQDKGINFVDDLNGIFAFAIYDSINNEFFIARDHMGIIPLYMGWDKNGTFYVASELKALEGFCSKIELFPPGHYWFGKNSAPTRWYIRDWVDYQKVKDNRTNISDLHDALSDAVHRQLMSD
;
A
#
# COMPACT_ATOMS: atom_id res chain seq x y z
N ILE A 1 -14.27 -6.70 -8.94
CA ILE A 1 -14.73 -5.28 -9.02
C ILE A 1 -13.88 -4.50 -8.02
N LEU A 2 -13.30 -3.38 -8.46
CA LEU A 2 -12.65 -2.41 -7.59
C LEU A 2 -13.48 -1.13 -7.58
N SER A 3 -13.71 -0.57 -6.39
CA SER A 3 -14.42 0.69 -6.19
C SER A 3 -13.69 1.54 -5.16
N HIS A 4 -13.70 2.85 -5.33
CA HIS A 4 -12.99 3.78 -4.45
C HIS A 4 -13.74 5.11 -4.34
N GLU A 5 -13.93 5.57 -3.10
CA GLU A 5 -14.34 6.95 -2.80
C GLU A 5 -13.10 7.72 -2.35
N ARG A 6 -12.73 8.74 -3.10
CA ARG A 6 -11.45 9.43 -2.94
C ARG A 6 -11.58 10.69 -2.09
N LEU A 7 -10.79 10.78 -1.02
CA LEU A 7 -10.34 12.06 -0.46
C LEU A 7 -9.04 12.45 -1.16
N ALA A 8 -9.06 13.52 -1.95
CA ALA A 8 -7.90 13.93 -2.74
C ALA A 8 -6.94 14.76 -1.86
N ILE A 9 -5.70 14.30 -1.71
CA ILE A 9 -4.61 14.97 -1.00
C ILE A 9 -3.56 15.44 -2.00
N VAL A 10 -3.11 14.54 -2.89
CA VAL A 10 -2.16 14.81 -3.96
C VAL A 10 -2.87 14.63 -5.30
N ASP A 11 -2.64 15.56 -6.24
CA ASP A 11 -3.22 15.57 -7.57
C ASP A 11 -4.76 15.48 -7.59
N PRO A 12 -5.48 16.50 -7.12
CA PRO A 12 -6.94 16.52 -7.17
C PRO A 12 -7.48 16.39 -8.60
N ALA A 13 -6.73 16.87 -9.60
CA ALA A 13 -7.19 16.99 -10.97
C ALA A 13 -7.12 15.68 -11.76
N SER A 14 -6.00 14.95 -11.73
CA SER A 14 -5.79 13.77 -12.59
C SER A 14 -5.73 12.44 -11.84
N GLY A 15 -5.50 12.44 -10.53
CA GLY A 15 -5.36 11.24 -9.70
C GLY A 15 -6.65 10.50 -9.37
N LYS A 16 -7.67 10.54 -10.25
CA LYS A 16 -8.95 9.83 -10.02
C LYS A 16 -8.72 8.32 -9.94
N GLN A 17 -9.26 7.71 -8.88
CA GLN A 17 -9.18 6.27 -8.68
C GLN A 17 -10.45 5.52 -9.21
N PRO A 18 -10.32 4.24 -9.56
CA PRO A 18 -9.08 3.45 -9.56
C PRO A 18 -8.07 3.95 -10.59
N LEU A 19 -6.76 3.80 -10.27
CA LEU A 19 -5.68 4.10 -11.19
C LEU A 19 -5.40 2.91 -12.12
N TYR A 20 -4.88 3.21 -13.31
CA TYR A 20 -4.61 2.21 -14.33
C TYR A 20 -3.15 2.31 -14.78
N SER A 21 -2.55 1.18 -15.09
CA SER A 21 -1.30 1.15 -15.88
C SER A 21 -1.51 1.78 -17.25
N PRO A 22 -0.44 2.25 -17.94
CA PRO A 22 -0.55 2.88 -19.25
C PRO A 22 -1.30 2.04 -20.31
N ASP A 23 -1.14 0.71 -20.24
CA ASP A 23 -1.84 -0.26 -21.10
C ASP A 23 -3.23 -0.66 -20.58
N LYS A 24 -3.64 -0.12 -19.43
CA LYS A 24 -4.92 -0.38 -18.75
C LYS A 24 -5.15 -1.83 -18.31
N LYS A 25 -4.11 -2.64 -18.24
CA LYS A 25 -4.22 -4.06 -17.87
C LYS A 25 -4.07 -4.30 -16.38
N ILE A 26 -3.44 -3.38 -15.67
CA ILE A 26 -3.28 -3.43 -14.22
C ILE A 26 -4.09 -2.28 -13.62
N ILE A 27 -4.89 -2.60 -12.61
CA ILE A 27 -5.82 -1.66 -11.98
C ILE A 27 -5.49 -1.60 -10.50
N LEU A 28 -5.42 -0.39 -9.94
CA LEU A 28 -5.11 -0.12 -8.55
C LEU A 28 -6.22 0.67 -7.88
N ALA A 29 -6.67 0.20 -6.72
CA ALA A 29 -7.39 1.00 -5.75
C ALA A 29 -6.53 1.13 -4.48
N ALA A 30 -6.18 2.35 -4.11
CA ALA A 30 -5.32 2.64 -2.97
C ALA A 30 -5.94 3.69 -2.06
N ASN A 31 -5.94 3.40 -0.76
CA ASN A 31 -6.25 4.36 0.30
C ASN A 31 -4.95 4.62 1.06
N GLY A 32 -4.46 5.86 1.07
CA GLY A 32 -3.22 6.22 1.73
C GLY A 32 -2.40 7.23 0.97
N GLU A 33 -1.17 7.42 1.43
CA GLU A 33 -0.19 8.37 0.91
C GLU A 33 1.20 7.74 0.85
N ILE A 34 1.91 7.94 -0.26
CA ILE A 34 3.28 7.45 -0.49
C ILE A 34 4.25 8.61 -0.45
N TYR A 35 4.93 8.81 0.66
CA TYR A 35 5.75 9.99 0.94
C TYR A 35 7.00 10.10 0.06
N ASN A 36 7.58 8.99 -0.36
CA ASN A 36 8.77 8.94 -1.21
C ASN A 36 8.47 8.81 -2.71
N HIS A 37 7.24 9.12 -3.15
CA HIS A 37 6.81 8.92 -4.53
C HIS A 37 7.66 9.70 -5.55
N LEU A 38 8.09 10.92 -5.23
CA LEU A 38 8.90 11.74 -6.14
C LEU A 38 10.27 11.09 -6.42
N GLU A 39 10.96 10.63 -5.37
CA GLU A 39 12.23 9.92 -5.49
C GLU A 39 12.09 8.64 -6.33
N LEU A 40 11.02 7.87 -6.07
CA LEU A 40 10.75 6.64 -6.81
C LEU A 40 10.37 6.89 -8.26
N ARG A 41 9.64 7.97 -8.56
CA ARG A 41 9.32 8.42 -9.93
C ARG A 41 10.60 8.74 -10.71
N GLU A 42 11.54 9.44 -10.09
CA GLU A 42 12.85 9.74 -10.70
C GLU A 42 13.61 8.45 -11.03
N LYS A 43 13.70 7.50 -10.09
CA LYS A 43 14.35 6.20 -10.31
C LYS A 43 13.72 5.35 -11.41
N LEU A 44 12.42 5.50 -11.63
CA LEU A 44 11.67 4.78 -12.67
C LEU A 44 11.49 5.60 -13.95
N SER A 45 12.12 6.77 -14.05
CA SER A 45 12.14 7.57 -15.26
C SER A 45 12.72 6.77 -16.43
N GLY A 46 12.00 6.73 -17.56
CA GLY A 46 12.36 5.93 -18.71
C GLY A 46 11.95 4.43 -18.66
N LYS A 47 11.52 3.93 -17.50
CA LYS A 47 10.99 2.56 -17.36
C LYS A 47 9.46 2.52 -17.33
N TYR A 48 8.83 3.55 -16.77
CA TYR A 48 7.38 3.66 -16.64
C TYR A 48 6.89 5.02 -17.13
N THR A 49 5.76 5.04 -17.84
CA THR A 49 5.11 6.27 -18.30
C THR A 49 4.00 6.63 -17.32
N PHE A 50 4.24 7.61 -16.46
CA PHE A 50 3.24 8.11 -15.52
C PHE A 50 2.14 8.86 -16.25
N THR A 51 0.90 8.61 -15.89
CA THR A 51 -0.31 9.19 -16.51
C THR A 51 -0.98 10.22 -15.60
N THR A 52 -0.64 10.23 -14.31
CA THR A 52 -1.13 11.18 -13.31
C THR A 52 0.01 11.74 -12.49
N GLN A 53 -0.28 12.72 -11.63
CA GLN A 53 0.65 13.19 -10.61
C GLN A 53 0.38 12.56 -9.24
N SER A 54 -0.61 11.66 -9.15
CA SER A 54 -0.93 10.97 -7.90
C SER A 54 0.29 10.21 -7.36
N ASP A 55 0.56 10.39 -6.07
CA ASP A 55 1.58 9.65 -5.34
C ASP A 55 1.35 8.13 -5.40
N CYS A 56 0.09 7.69 -5.37
CA CYS A 56 -0.27 6.28 -5.42
C CYS A 56 0.03 5.61 -6.77
N GLU A 57 0.19 6.35 -7.88
CA GLU A 57 0.53 5.73 -9.17
C GLU A 57 1.89 5.03 -9.15
N ILE A 58 2.79 5.42 -8.24
CA ILE A 58 4.09 4.76 -8.06
C ILE A 58 3.95 3.27 -7.72
N ILE A 59 2.85 2.88 -7.08
CA ILE A 59 2.55 1.48 -6.76
C ILE A 59 2.44 0.63 -8.03
N LEU A 60 1.77 1.15 -9.07
CA LEU A 60 1.66 0.48 -10.37
C LEU A 60 3.03 0.35 -11.05
N ALA A 61 3.81 1.42 -11.03
CA ALA A 61 5.14 1.45 -11.63
C ALA A 61 6.08 0.44 -10.97
N LEU A 62 6.10 0.39 -9.65
CA LEU A 62 6.89 -0.57 -8.89
C LEU A 62 6.43 -2.02 -9.08
N TYR A 63 5.12 -2.25 -9.12
CA TYR A 63 4.58 -3.58 -9.38
C TYR A 63 5.01 -4.10 -10.76
N GLN A 64 5.03 -3.25 -11.77
CA GLN A 64 5.52 -3.63 -13.11
C GLN A 64 7.04 -3.84 -13.16
N ASP A 65 7.85 -3.06 -12.41
CA ASP A 65 9.32 -3.18 -12.41
C ASP A 65 9.81 -4.38 -11.57
N LYS A 66 9.18 -4.67 -10.41
CA LYS A 66 9.67 -5.62 -9.39
C LYS A 66 8.73 -6.78 -9.06
N GLY A 67 7.55 -6.83 -9.67
CA GLY A 67 6.51 -7.82 -9.31
C GLY A 67 6.06 -7.64 -7.85
N ILE A 68 5.94 -8.74 -7.11
CA ILE A 68 5.44 -8.72 -5.72
C ILE A 68 6.46 -8.22 -4.67
N ASN A 69 7.70 -7.95 -5.06
CA ASN A 69 8.81 -7.66 -4.13
C ASN A 69 9.05 -6.15 -3.90
N PHE A 70 8.08 -5.32 -4.19
CA PHE A 70 8.26 -3.85 -4.16
C PHE A 70 7.77 -3.18 -2.87
N VAL A 71 6.97 -3.84 -2.05
CA VAL A 71 6.24 -3.18 -0.95
C VAL A 71 7.19 -2.54 0.08
N ASP A 72 8.37 -3.12 0.28
CA ASP A 72 9.38 -2.58 1.20
C ASP A 72 10.08 -1.31 0.68
N ASP A 73 9.93 -0.98 -0.60
CA ASP A 73 10.41 0.30 -1.16
C ASP A 73 9.48 1.49 -0.81
N LEU A 74 8.23 1.21 -0.45
CA LEU A 74 7.25 2.24 -0.15
C LEU A 74 7.46 2.83 1.25
N ASN A 75 7.59 4.15 1.31
CA ASN A 75 7.51 4.90 2.56
C ASN A 75 6.18 5.66 2.59
N GLY A 76 5.27 5.25 3.46
CA GLY A 76 3.93 5.84 3.49
C GLY A 76 2.98 5.12 4.44
N ILE A 77 1.76 5.61 4.48
CA ILE A 77 0.61 4.97 5.09
C ILE A 77 -0.30 4.48 3.96
N PHE A 78 -0.64 3.20 3.94
CA PHE A 78 -1.39 2.66 2.81
C PHE A 78 -2.13 1.35 3.10
N ALA A 79 -3.23 1.20 2.41
CA ALA A 79 -3.88 -0.08 2.12
C ALA A 79 -4.32 -0.05 0.66
N PHE A 80 -3.92 -1.04 -0.12
CA PHE A 80 -4.26 -1.06 -1.54
C PHE A 80 -4.54 -2.47 -2.07
N ALA A 81 -5.27 -2.51 -3.18
CA ALA A 81 -5.50 -3.70 -3.96
C ALA A 81 -5.16 -3.45 -5.43
N ILE A 82 -4.39 -4.35 -6.02
CA ILE A 82 -4.08 -4.42 -7.45
C ILE A 82 -4.84 -5.59 -8.04
N TYR A 83 -5.41 -5.40 -9.22
CA TYR A 83 -5.86 -6.48 -10.10
C TYR A 83 -5.05 -6.46 -11.40
N ASP A 84 -4.37 -7.55 -11.66
CA ASP A 84 -3.62 -7.80 -12.89
C ASP A 84 -4.46 -8.66 -13.84
N SER A 85 -4.99 -8.05 -14.89
CA SER A 85 -5.83 -8.75 -15.86
C SER A 85 -5.04 -9.65 -16.81
N ILE A 86 -3.72 -9.47 -16.92
CA ILE A 86 -2.86 -10.30 -17.77
C ILE A 86 -2.74 -11.70 -17.15
N ASN A 87 -2.47 -11.73 -15.85
CA ASN A 87 -2.24 -12.95 -15.08
C ASN A 87 -3.52 -13.46 -14.40
N ASN A 88 -4.61 -12.66 -14.43
CA ASN A 88 -5.84 -12.89 -13.68
C ASN A 88 -5.58 -13.08 -12.17
N GLU A 89 -4.81 -12.15 -11.58
CA GLU A 89 -4.35 -12.22 -10.21
C GLU A 89 -4.66 -10.94 -9.45
N PHE A 90 -4.72 -11.05 -8.14
CA PHE A 90 -4.78 -9.89 -7.26
C PHE A 90 -3.54 -9.81 -6.37
N PHE A 91 -3.19 -8.59 -5.98
CA PHE A 91 -2.18 -8.30 -4.98
C PHE A 91 -2.73 -7.25 -4.01
N ILE A 92 -2.71 -7.53 -2.73
CA ILE A 92 -3.22 -6.67 -1.67
C ILE A 92 -2.08 -6.43 -0.70
N ALA A 93 -1.91 -5.18 -0.22
CA ALA A 93 -0.93 -4.90 0.82
C ALA A 93 -1.42 -3.81 1.77
N ARG A 94 -0.87 -3.83 2.98
CA ARG A 94 -1.13 -2.86 4.03
C ARG A 94 0.17 -2.40 4.67
N ASP A 95 0.23 -1.12 5.04
CA ASP A 95 1.39 -0.54 5.70
C ASP A 95 1.75 -1.27 7.01
N HIS A 96 2.99 -1.09 7.43
CA HIS A 96 3.57 -1.84 8.55
C HIS A 96 2.98 -1.49 9.93
N MET A 97 2.44 -0.29 10.09
CA MET A 97 1.77 0.15 11.31
C MET A 97 0.27 -0.15 11.27
N GLY A 98 -0.30 -0.37 10.05
CA GLY A 98 -1.72 -0.54 9.86
C GLY A 98 -2.51 0.75 10.11
N ILE A 99 -1.93 1.90 9.75
CA ILE A 99 -2.57 3.22 9.91
C ILE A 99 -3.86 3.24 9.09
N ILE A 100 -3.79 2.78 7.83
CA ILE A 100 -4.99 2.66 7.01
C ILE A 100 -5.71 1.34 7.37
N PRO A 101 -7.00 1.40 7.74
CA PRO A 101 -7.77 0.18 8.00
C PRO A 101 -7.90 -0.67 6.75
N LEU A 102 -7.84 -1.99 6.92
CA LEU A 102 -8.14 -2.94 5.85
C LEU A 102 -8.71 -4.21 6.47
N TYR A 103 -9.86 -4.63 5.97
CA TYR A 103 -10.57 -5.85 6.36
C TYR A 103 -10.68 -6.79 5.18
N MET A 104 -10.68 -8.07 5.46
CA MET A 104 -10.92 -9.14 4.49
C MET A 104 -12.14 -9.96 4.92
N GLY A 105 -12.94 -10.38 3.95
CA GLY A 105 -14.18 -11.10 4.22
C GLY A 105 -14.47 -12.17 3.17
N TRP A 106 -15.29 -13.14 3.57
CA TRP A 106 -15.76 -14.22 2.71
C TRP A 106 -17.28 -14.34 2.83
N ASP A 107 -17.96 -14.42 1.71
CA ASP A 107 -19.37 -14.74 1.70
C ASP A 107 -19.64 -16.24 1.87
N LYS A 108 -20.92 -16.63 1.87
CA LYS A 108 -21.34 -18.02 2.02
C LYS A 108 -20.88 -18.94 0.88
N ASN A 109 -20.52 -18.36 -0.28
CA ASN A 109 -20.04 -19.08 -1.44
C ASN A 109 -18.50 -19.17 -1.48
N GLY A 110 -17.82 -18.57 -0.51
CA GLY A 110 -16.36 -18.49 -0.45
C GLY A 110 -15.77 -17.37 -1.31
N THR A 111 -16.59 -16.44 -1.83
CA THR A 111 -16.09 -15.27 -2.55
C THR A 111 -15.35 -14.34 -1.59
N PHE A 112 -14.16 -13.92 -2.01
CA PHE A 112 -13.28 -13.07 -1.22
C PHE A 112 -13.49 -11.59 -1.51
N TYR A 113 -13.51 -10.81 -0.44
CA TYR A 113 -13.70 -9.35 -0.45
C TYR A 113 -12.67 -8.66 0.43
N VAL A 114 -12.29 -7.44 0.07
CA VAL A 114 -11.51 -6.54 0.92
C VAL A 114 -12.16 -5.16 0.96
N ALA A 115 -12.07 -4.49 2.10
CA ALA A 115 -12.58 -3.13 2.25
C ALA A 115 -11.80 -2.38 3.34
N SER A 116 -11.65 -1.07 3.18
CA SER A 116 -11.08 -0.20 4.23
C SER A 116 -12.05 0.00 5.40
N GLU A 117 -13.35 -0.23 5.21
CA GLU A 117 -14.35 -0.08 6.25
C GLU A 117 -15.10 -1.40 6.51
N LEU A 118 -15.21 -1.77 7.78
CA LEU A 118 -15.89 -3.00 8.22
C LEU A 118 -17.34 -3.06 7.74
N LYS A 119 -18.06 -1.93 7.82
CA LYS A 119 -19.46 -1.83 7.42
C LYS A 119 -19.70 -2.22 5.96
N ALA A 120 -18.69 -2.09 5.10
CA ALA A 120 -18.80 -2.48 3.70
C ALA A 120 -18.83 -4.00 3.48
N LEU A 121 -18.49 -4.79 4.49
CA LEU A 121 -18.50 -6.27 4.47
C LEU A 121 -19.63 -6.86 5.30
N GLU A 122 -20.19 -6.07 6.21
CA GLU A 122 -21.30 -6.51 7.06
C GLU A 122 -22.56 -6.82 6.23
N GLY A 123 -23.31 -7.78 6.69
CA GLY A 123 -24.60 -8.17 6.09
C GLY A 123 -24.51 -9.19 4.97
N PHE A 124 -23.34 -9.36 4.31
CA PHE A 124 -23.16 -10.39 3.27
C PHE A 124 -21.96 -11.31 3.49
N CYS A 125 -20.90 -10.87 4.14
CA CYS A 125 -19.78 -11.74 4.52
C CYS A 125 -20.17 -12.59 5.74
N SER A 126 -19.91 -13.88 5.67
CA SER A 126 -20.11 -14.82 6.78
C SER A 126 -18.90 -14.89 7.71
N LYS A 127 -17.74 -14.48 7.24
CA LYS A 127 -16.48 -14.38 7.98
C LYS A 127 -15.80 -13.08 7.62
N ILE A 128 -15.37 -12.31 8.62
CA ILE A 128 -14.62 -11.08 8.44
C ILE A 128 -13.41 -11.09 9.37
N GLU A 129 -12.27 -10.71 8.86
CA GLU A 129 -11.00 -10.64 9.60
C GLU A 129 -10.29 -9.31 9.30
N LEU A 130 -9.46 -8.85 10.23
CA LEU A 130 -8.57 -7.73 9.99
C LEU A 130 -7.41 -8.18 9.10
N PHE A 131 -7.12 -7.45 8.03
CA PHE A 131 -5.90 -7.68 7.26
C PHE A 131 -4.68 -7.25 8.08
N PRO A 132 -3.70 -8.14 8.31
CA PRO A 132 -2.61 -7.87 9.24
C PRO A 132 -1.69 -6.75 8.74
N PRO A 133 -1.26 -5.81 9.63
CA PRO A 133 -0.27 -4.80 9.29
C PRO A 133 1.06 -5.42 8.83
N GLY A 134 1.75 -4.75 7.90
CA GLY A 134 3.05 -5.22 7.40
C GLY A 134 2.99 -6.51 6.58
N HIS A 135 1.82 -6.81 6.01
CA HIS A 135 1.63 -7.99 5.16
C HIS A 135 1.16 -7.60 3.76
N TYR A 136 1.41 -8.48 2.82
CA TYR A 136 0.76 -8.51 1.52
C TYR A 136 0.07 -9.87 1.30
N TRP A 137 -0.91 -9.89 0.43
CA TRP A 137 -1.50 -11.13 -0.06
C TRP A 137 -1.52 -11.12 -1.59
N PHE A 138 -0.83 -12.10 -2.15
CA PHE A 138 -0.83 -12.37 -3.58
C PHE A 138 -1.77 -13.55 -3.86
N GLY A 139 -2.58 -13.45 -4.91
CA GLY A 139 -3.67 -14.39 -5.18
C GLY A 139 -3.30 -15.87 -5.22
N LYS A 140 -2.03 -16.20 -5.49
CA LYS A 140 -1.51 -17.58 -5.47
C LYS A 140 -1.15 -18.09 -4.08
N ASN A 141 -1.04 -17.23 -3.09
CA ASN A 141 -0.67 -17.62 -1.75
C ASN A 141 -1.91 -18.09 -0.96
N SER A 142 -1.72 -19.04 -0.08
CA SER A 142 -2.80 -19.54 0.79
C SER A 142 -3.21 -18.57 1.90
N ALA A 143 -2.35 -17.59 2.23
CA ALA A 143 -2.55 -16.62 3.29
C ALA A 143 -1.67 -15.35 3.07
N PRO A 144 -1.97 -14.25 3.79
CA PRO A 144 -1.10 -13.08 3.81
C PRO A 144 0.33 -13.42 4.23
N THR A 145 1.30 -12.81 3.56
CA THR A 145 2.74 -12.98 3.80
C THR A 145 3.28 -11.71 4.42
N ARG A 146 4.08 -11.83 5.48
CA ARG A 146 4.72 -10.69 6.12
C ARG A 146 5.86 -10.17 5.26
N TRP A 147 5.79 -8.86 4.88
CA TRP A 147 6.86 -8.18 4.14
C TRP A 147 7.73 -7.31 5.05
N TYR A 148 7.17 -6.75 6.13
CA TYR A 148 7.90 -5.88 7.03
C TYR A 148 8.63 -6.68 8.09
N ILE A 149 9.94 -6.83 7.92
CA ILE A 149 10.83 -7.54 8.84
C ILE A 149 11.98 -6.61 9.19
N ARG A 150 12.12 -6.26 10.48
CA ARG A 150 13.16 -5.36 10.99
C ARG A 150 13.79 -5.94 12.26
N ASP A 151 15.05 -5.64 12.48
CA ASP A 151 15.82 -6.19 13.62
C ASP A 151 15.27 -5.75 14.98
N TRP A 152 14.66 -4.58 15.07
CA TRP A 152 14.08 -4.08 16.32
C TRP A 152 12.91 -4.92 16.86
N VAL A 153 12.35 -5.81 16.04
CA VAL A 153 11.35 -6.81 16.51
C VAL A 153 11.97 -7.86 17.42
N ASP A 154 13.28 -8.10 17.28
CA ASP A 154 14.04 -9.01 18.13
C ASP A 154 14.81 -8.21 19.19
N TYR A 155 14.32 -8.26 20.43
CA TYR A 155 14.95 -7.53 21.57
C TYR A 155 16.44 -7.86 21.70
N GLN A 156 16.89 -9.10 21.48
CA GLN A 156 18.29 -9.48 21.60
C GLN A 156 19.22 -8.76 20.62
N LYS A 157 18.69 -8.39 19.46
CA LYS A 157 19.43 -7.65 18.43
C LYS A 157 19.58 -6.16 18.75
N VAL A 158 18.71 -5.60 19.59
CA VAL A 158 18.65 -4.15 19.81
C VAL A 158 18.85 -3.72 21.27
N LYS A 159 18.94 -4.66 22.22
CA LYS A 159 19.05 -4.39 23.67
C LYS A 159 20.23 -3.48 24.06
N ASP A 160 21.29 -3.51 23.29
CA ASP A 160 22.51 -2.73 23.54
C ASP A 160 22.59 -1.45 22.68
N ASN A 161 21.56 -1.17 21.86
CA ASN A 161 21.51 0.05 21.07
C ASN A 161 21.40 1.27 22.00
N ARG A 162 22.19 2.29 21.70
CA ARG A 162 22.15 3.57 22.37
C ARG A 162 21.48 4.60 21.48
N THR A 163 20.57 5.36 22.03
CA THR A 163 19.88 6.46 21.35
C THR A 163 20.24 7.76 22.05
N ASN A 164 20.59 8.80 21.30
CA ASN A 164 20.68 10.15 21.84
C ASN A 164 19.42 10.95 21.49
N ILE A 165 19.17 12.01 22.26
CA ILE A 165 17.96 12.84 22.10
C ILE A 165 18.00 13.61 20.76
N SER A 166 19.17 14.01 20.29
CA SER A 166 19.32 14.70 19.00
C SER A 166 18.89 13.82 17.84
N ASP A 167 19.36 12.56 17.80
CA ASP A 167 18.98 11.61 16.73
C ASP A 167 17.47 11.38 16.72
N LEU A 168 16.84 11.29 17.90
CA LEU A 168 15.38 11.14 18.01
C LEU A 168 14.65 12.39 17.52
N HIS A 169 15.13 13.59 17.89
CA HIS A 169 14.57 14.87 17.42
C HIS A 169 14.65 14.96 15.90
N ASP A 170 15.81 14.65 15.31
CA ASP A 170 16.05 14.76 13.88
C ASP A 170 15.19 13.73 13.12
N ALA A 171 15.12 12.50 13.62
CA ALA A 171 14.25 11.47 13.02
C ALA A 171 12.77 11.84 13.05
N LEU A 172 12.29 12.46 14.15
CA LEU A 172 10.91 12.94 14.24
C LEU A 172 10.66 14.11 13.30
N SER A 173 11.58 15.06 13.23
CA SER A 173 11.50 16.21 12.33
C SER A 173 11.46 15.76 10.86
N ASP A 174 12.31 14.83 10.48
CA ASP A 174 12.33 14.24 9.14
C ASP A 174 11.03 13.50 8.82
N ALA A 175 10.48 12.76 9.78
CA ALA A 175 9.20 12.08 9.60
C ALA A 175 8.06 13.05 9.33
N VAL A 176 8.01 14.19 10.07
CA VAL A 176 7.01 15.24 9.84
C VAL A 176 7.21 15.89 8.48
N HIS A 177 8.45 16.26 8.12
CA HIS A 177 8.74 16.90 6.82
C HIS A 177 8.30 16.04 5.62
N ARG A 178 8.51 14.73 5.68
CA ARG A 178 8.08 13.81 4.60
C ARG A 178 6.58 13.78 4.38
N GLN A 179 5.81 14.12 5.42
CA GLN A 179 4.34 14.13 5.37
C GLN A 179 3.74 15.46 4.88
N LEU A 180 4.57 16.50 4.68
CA LEU A 180 4.14 17.80 4.16
C LEU A 180 4.11 17.80 2.63
N MET A 181 3.31 16.94 2.03
CA MET A 181 3.26 16.74 0.57
C MET A 181 1.88 17.03 -0.03
N SER A 182 0.97 17.62 0.73
CA SER A 182 -0.36 18.01 0.23
C SER A 182 -0.27 19.17 -0.75
N ASP A 183 -1.08 19.15 -1.81
CA ASP A 183 -1.30 20.25 -2.74
C ASP A 183 -2.14 21.39 -2.10
#